data_ec99af5f012bfa68ed8c621bb6ad3393
#
_entry.id   ec99af5f012bfa68ed8c621bb6ad3393
#
_cell.length_a   1.000
_cell.length_b   1.000
_cell.length_c   1.000
_cell.angle_alpha   90.00
_cell.angle_beta   90.00
_cell.angle_gamma   90.00
#
_symmetry.space_group_name_H-M   'P 1'
#
loop_
_entity.id
_entity.type
_entity.pdbx_description
1 polymer ?
#
loop_
_entity_poly.entity_id
_entity_poly.type
_entity_poly.pdbx_seq_one_letter_code
_entity_poly.pdbx_strand_id
1 'polypeptide(L)'
;METHASQLEKKRDELKFRIARAQIEDMLAAVDRGEIDLAYCDEAGFTQAHPNRSAWTLVGECHASTAQRGKRLNVVGALLSSGELFTAKLWETMTALLFVGFLCLLVEHVGKPLVVILDNASVHKAKEIEPLLKVLQGKGLKLYFLPPYSPELNRIEKLWHKMKYEWMAFKSRDAQTLEADVDEILTGFGEKYTLDFC
;
A
#
# COMPACT_ATOMS: atom_id res chain seq x y z
N MET A 1 15.92 -6.36 -21.88
CA MET A 1 15.76 -6.54 -20.41
C MET A 1 14.27 -6.65 -20.13
N GLU A 2 13.83 -7.78 -19.55
CA GLU A 2 12.42 -7.91 -19.12
C GLU A 2 12.18 -7.01 -17.92
N THR A 3 11.09 -6.27 -17.93
CA THR A 3 10.68 -5.47 -16.78
C THR A 3 10.14 -6.35 -15.66
N HIS A 4 10.20 -5.88 -14.41
CA HIS A 4 9.65 -6.63 -13.26
C HIS A 4 8.16 -6.97 -13.47
N ALA A 5 7.38 -6.07 -14.06
CA ALA A 5 5.98 -6.29 -14.42
C ALA A 5 5.80 -7.49 -15.38
N SER A 6 6.61 -7.58 -16.45
CA SER A 6 6.51 -8.68 -17.41
C SER A 6 6.90 -10.06 -16.81
N GLN A 7 7.73 -10.08 -15.77
CA GLN A 7 8.07 -11.30 -15.03
C GLN A 7 6.94 -11.76 -14.10
N LEU A 8 6.19 -10.83 -13.52
CA LEU A 8 5.02 -11.14 -12.69
C LEU A 8 3.88 -11.69 -13.55
N GLU A 9 3.62 -11.10 -14.71
CA GLU A 9 2.61 -11.57 -15.64
C GLU A 9 2.83 -13.02 -16.06
N LYS A 10 4.08 -13.46 -16.29
CA LYS A 10 4.39 -14.85 -16.63
C LYS A 10 4.10 -15.86 -15.51
N LYS A 11 4.02 -15.42 -14.26
CA LYS A 11 3.75 -16.27 -13.08
C LYS A 11 2.30 -16.23 -12.64
N ARG A 12 1.53 -15.31 -13.18
CA ARG A 12 0.14 -15.03 -12.80
C ARG A 12 -0.81 -16.07 -13.39
N ASP A 13 -1.83 -16.45 -12.63
CA ASP A 13 -3.00 -17.18 -13.09
C ASP A 13 -4.00 -16.17 -13.72
N GLU A 14 -3.99 -16.10 -15.04
CA GLU A 14 -4.81 -15.14 -15.80
C GLU A 14 -6.32 -15.30 -15.57
N LEU A 15 -6.79 -16.51 -15.30
CA LEU A 15 -8.20 -16.73 -15.01
C LEU A 15 -8.57 -16.12 -13.63
N LYS A 16 -7.76 -16.39 -12.62
CA LYS A 16 -7.96 -15.80 -11.27
C LYS A 16 -7.85 -14.30 -11.30
N PHE A 17 -6.90 -13.76 -12.07
CA PHE A 17 -6.76 -12.31 -12.23
C PHE A 17 -8.01 -11.67 -12.83
N ARG A 18 -8.55 -12.22 -13.93
CA ARG A 18 -9.77 -11.71 -14.56
C ARG A 18 -10.99 -11.81 -13.66
N ILE A 19 -11.13 -12.91 -12.92
CA ILE A 19 -12.21 -13.09 -11.93
C ILE A 19 -12.08 -12.03 -10.83
N ALA A 20 -10.88 -11.85 -10.26
CA ALA A 20 -10.66 -10.87 -9.21
C ALA A 20 -10.94 -9.45 -9.69
N ARG A 21 -10.53 -9.10 -10.92
CA ARG A 21 -10.82 -7.81 -11.53
C ARG A 21 -12.32 -7.57 -11.64
N ALA A 22 -13.09 -8.52 -12.17
CA ALA A 22 -14.54 -8.40 -12.27
C ALA A 22 -15.20 -8.24 -10.89
N GLN A 23 -14.74 -9.01 -9.88
CA GLN A 23 -15.25 -8.87 -8.51
C GLN A 23 -14.95 -7.51 -7.89
N ILE A 24 -13.80 -6.91 -8.18
CA ILE A 24 -13.46 -5.55 -7.73
C ILE A 24 -14.37 -4.52 -8.44
N GLU A 25 -14.64 -4.70 -9.74
CA GLU A 25 -15.59 -3.85 -10.48
C GLU A 25 -17.00 -3.93 -9.87
N ASP A 26 -17.48 -5.11 -9.48
CA ASP A 26 -18.75 -5.29 -8.78
C ASP A 26 -18.76 -4.60 -7.40
N MET A 27 -17.65 -4.68 -6.65
CA MET A 27 -17.49 -3.98 -5.36
C MET A 27 -17.53 -2.45 -5.55
N LEU A 28 -16.86 -1.92 -6.57
CA LEU A 28 -16.90 -0.49 -6.88
C LEU A 28 -18.32 -0.04 -7.24
N ALA A 29 -19.07 -0.84 -8.00
CA ALA A 29 -20.47 -0.56 -8.27
C ALA A 29 -21.34 -0.57 -6.99
N ALA A 30 -21.02 -1.41 -6.00
CA ALA A 30 -21.68 -1.39 -4.68
C ALA A 30 -21.30 -0.14 -3.86
N VAL A 31 -20.06 0.36 -3.99
CA VAL A 31 -19.67 1.65 -3.42
C VAL A 31 -20.47 2.79 -4.01
N ASP A 32 -20.63 2.83 -5.34
CA ASP A 32 -21.40 3.88 -6.04
C ASP A 32 -22.88 3.88 -5.61
N ARG A 33 -23.43 2.71 -5.23
CA ARG A 33 -24.78 2.60 -4.64
C ARG A 33 -24.84 2.93 -3.14
N GLY A 34 -23.69 3.20 -2.50
CA GLY A 34 -23.60 3.50 -1.06
C GLY A 34 -23.84 2.29 -0.15
N GLU A 35 -23.71 1.06 -0.65
CA GLU A 35 -23.95 -0.18 0.11
C GLU A 35 -22.74 -0.53 1.00
N ILE A 36 -21.53 -0.23 0.53
CA ILE A 36 -20.25 -0.51 1.21
C ILE A 36 -19.28 0.63 0.98
N ASP A 37 -18.23 0.69 1.79
CA ASP A 37 -16.99 1.37 1.44
C ASP A 37 -15.91 0.34 1.03
N LEU A 38 -14.95 0.76 0.22
CA LEU A 38 -13.87 -0.08 -0.29
C LEU A 38 -12.53 0.58 0.02
N ALA A 39 -11.58 -0.19 0.55
CA ALA A 39 -10.23 0.26 0.80
C ALA A 39 -9.20 -0.71 0.20
N TYR A 40 -8.16 -0.16 -0.42
CA TYR A 40 -6.98 -0.90 -0.89
C TYR A 40 -5.90 -0.79 0.17
N CYS A 41 -5.52 -1.91 0.78
CA CYS A 41 -4.59 -1.94 1.90
C CYS A 41 -3.29 -2.64 1.52
N ASP A 42 -2.18 -2.07 1.97
CA ASP A 42 -0.83 -2.64 1.79
C ASP A 42 0.17 -1.98 2.74
N GLU A 43 1.38 -2.56 2.83
CA GLU A 43 2.50 -2.05 3.63
C GLU A 43 3.68 -1.64 2.73
N ALA A 44 4.19 -0.45 2.94
CA ALA A 44 5.40 0.02 2.29
C ALA A 44 6.52 0.32 3.29
N GLY A 45 7.74 -0.13 2.97
CA GLY A 45 8.92 0.25 3.75
C GLY A 45 9.72 1.33 3.04
N PHE A 46 10.12 2.32 3.82
CA PHE A 46 10.98 3.43 3.42
C PHE A 46 12.31 3.33 4.16
N THR A 47 13.41 3.46 3.44
CA THR A 47 14.77 3.35 3.99
C THR A 47 15.48 4.69 3.90
N GLN A 48 16.47 4.89 4.77
CA GLN A 48 17.31 6.11 4.76
C GLN A 48 18.10 6.23 3.45
N ALA A 49 18.53 5.09 2.89
CA ALA A 49 19.09 5.05 1.53
C ALA A 49 17.96 5.10 0.51
N HIS A 50 18.11 5.95 -0.49
CA HIS A 50 17.16 6.03 -1.59
C HIS A 50 17.18 4.74 -2.43
N PRO A 51 16.05 4.25 -2.94
CA PRO A 51 16.05 3.19 -3.93
C PRO A 51 16.81 3.66 -5.19
N ASN A 52 17.51 2.71 -5.83
CA ASN A 52 18.23 3.00 -7.06
C ASN A 52 17.28 3.55 -8.12
N ARG A 53 17.63 4.69 -8.70
CA ARG A 53 16.89 5.32 -9.79
C ARG A 53 17.80 5.50 -10.99
N SER A 54 17.21 5.46 -12.18
CA SER A 54 17.87 5.95 -13.39
C SER A 54 17.80 7.48 -13.41
N ALA A 55 18.92 8.14 -13.63
CA ALA A 55 19.01 9.58 -13.80
C ALA A 55 19.79 9.91 -15.07
N TRP A 56 19.41 10.99 -15.76
CA TRP A 56 20.21 11.54 -16.83
C TRP A 56 21.37 12.30 -16.23
N THR A 57 22.60 11.92 -16.61
CA THR A 57 23.83 12.57 -16.20
C THR A 57 24.67 12.90 -17.43
N LEU A 58 25.62 13.82 -17.30
CA LEU A 58 26.63 14.03 -18.32
C LEU A 58 27.43 12.74 -18.55
N VAL A 59 27.90 12.52 -19.77
CA VAL A 59 28.71 11.34 -20.10
C VAL A 59 29.96 11.32 -19.22
N GLY A 60 30.14 10.23 -18.46
CA GLY A 60 31.24 10.06 -17.52
C GLY A 60 30.95 10.49 -16.08
N GLU A 61 29.79 11.07 -15.78
CA GLU A 61 29.35 11.40 -14.42
C GLU A 61 28.41 10.34 -13.84
N CYS A 62 28.54 10.08 -12.54
CA CYS A 62 27.63 9.24 -11.76
C CYS A 62 27.10 10.02 -10.56
N HIS A 63 25.79 10.08 -10.39
CA HIS A 63 25.21 10.53 -9.13
C HIS A 63 25.29 9.39 -8.11
N ALA A 64 26.25 9.49 -7.20
CA ALA A 64 26.38 8.56 -6.07
C ALA A 64 25.81 9.22 -4.80
N SER A 65 24.87 8.55 -4.15
CA SER A 65 24.44 8.90 -2.79
C SER A 65 25.07 7.92 -1.82
N THR A 66 25.61 8.42 -0.71
CA THR A 66 26.17 7.56 0.34
C THR A 66 25.02 6.76 0.97
N ALA A 67 25.02 5.46 0.74
CA ALA A 67 24.02 4.57 1.35
C ALA A 67 24.39 4.33 2.82
N GLN A 68 23.68 4.97 3.74
CA GLN A 68 23.74 4.60 5.15
C GLN A 68 22.76 3.45 5.41
N ARG A 69 23.26 2.37 6.02
CA ARG A 69 22.39 1.31 6.54
C ARG A 69 21.72 1.86 7.80
N GLY A 70 20.45 2.24 7.66
CA GLY A 70 19.65 2.73 8.76
C GLY A 70 18.41 1.89 9.00
N LYS A 71 17.60 2.30 9.97
CA LYS A 71 16.30 1.70 10.25
C LYS A 71 15.35 1.90 9.06
N ARG A 72 14.41 0.99 8.90
CA ARG A 72 13.33 1.07 7.94
C ARG A 72 12.08 1.63 8.63
N LEU A 73 11.50 2.68 8.08
CA LEU A 73 10.17 3.16 8.45
C LEU A 73 9.14 2.39 7.63
N ASN A 74 8.27 1.64 8.29
CA ASN A 74 7.16 0.95 7.67
C ASN A 74 5.91 1.83 7.76
N VAL A 75 5.15 1.88 6.69
CA VAL A 75 3.86 2.57 6.62
C VAL A 75 2.83 1.55 6.17
N VAL A 76 1.84 1.27 6.99
CA VAL A 76 0.64 0.58 6.55
C VAL A 76 -0.37 1.64 6.11
N GLY A 77 -1.02 1.40 4.99
CA GLY A 77 -1.99 2.33 4.43
C GLY A 77 -3.23 1.62 3.92
N ALA A 78 -4.32 2.35 3.94
CA ALA A 78 -5.58 2.00 3.32
C ALA A 78 -6.04 3.18 2.46
N LEU A 79 -6.04 3.02 1.15
CA LEU A 79 -6.55 3.99 0.19
C LEU A 79 -8.02 3.67 -0.06
N LEU A 80 -8.91 4.52 0.45
CA LEU A 80 -10.34 4.37 0.27
C LEU A 80 -10.76 4.71 -1.16
N SER A 81 -11.85 4.14 -1.62
CA SER A 81 -12.46 4.44 -2.92
C SER A 81 -12.91 5.90 -3.06
N SER A 82 -13.14 6.60 -1.93
CA SER A 82 -13.36 8.04 -1.87
C SER A 82 -12.14 8.89 -2.28
N GLY A 83 -10.95 8.28 -2.34
CA GLY A 83 -9.68 8.97 -2.52
C GLY A 83 -8.98 9.35 -1.21
N GLU A 84 -9.61 9.11 -0.07
CA GLU A 84 -9.00 9.34 1.25
C GLU A 84 -7.93 8.29 1.55
N LEU A 85 -6.85 8.72 2.19
CA LEU A 85 -5.75 7.85 2.60
C LEU A 85 -5.68 7.77 4.13
N PHE A 86 -5.90 6.59 4.68
CA PHE A 86 -5.73 6.29 6.11
C PHE A 86 -4.42 5.55 6.33
N THR A 87 -3.53 6.02 7.21
CA THR A 87 -2.19 5.44 7.40
C THR A 87 -1.77 5.34 8.87
N ALA A 88 -0.85 4.39 9.13
CA ALA A 88 -0.09 4.33 10.36
C ALA A 88 1.39 4.05 10.06
N LYS A 89 2.30 4.67 10.83
CA LYS A 89 3.75 4.53 10.70
C LYS A 89 4.31 3.67 11.83
N LEU A 90 5.31 2.85 11.51
CA LEU A 90 5.96 1.94 12.44
C LEU A 90 7.46 1.86 12.16
N TRP A 91 8.29 2.06 13.19
CA TRP A 91 9.74 1.78 13.10
C TRP A 91 10.07 0.30 13.32
N GLU A 92 9.06 -0.52 13.53
CA GLU A 92 9.14 -1.96 13.75
C GLU A 92 8.55 -2.73 12.56
N THR A 93 8.82 -4.02 12.53
CA THR A 93 8.19 -4.91 11.55
C THR A 93 6.70 -5.06 11.85
N MET A 94 5.86 -4.99 10.83
CA MET A 94 4.43 -5.26 10.94
C MET A 94 4.21 -6.68 11.47
N THR A 95 3.46 -6.78 12.56
CA THR A 95 2.99 -8.06 13.11
C THR A 95 1.50 -8.23 12.82
N ALA A 96 1.01 -9.47 12.94
CA ALA A 96 -0.42 -9.74 12.76
C ALA A 96 -1.29 -8.94 13.74
N LEU A 97 -0.86 -8.77 14.99
CA LEU A 97 -1.59 -7.97 15.99
C LEU A 97 -1.61 -6.48 15.64
N LEU A 98 -0.48 -5.92 15.19
CA LEU A 98 -0.43 -4.52 14.74
C LEU A 98 -1.34 -4.30 13.52
N PHE A 99 -1.35 -5.26 12.58
CA PHE A 99 -2.25 -5.21 11.44
C PHE A 99 -3.73 -5.21 11.86
N VAL A 100 -4.14 -6.07 12.79
CA VAL A 100 -5.51 -6.06 13.31
C VAL A 100 -5.81 -4.76 14.06
N GLY A 101 -4.86 -4.23 14.84
CA GLY A 101 -4.99 -2.91 15.45
C GLY A 101 -5.27 -1.81 14.42
N PHE A 102 -4.54 -1.82 13.32
CA PHE A 102 -4.78 -0.91 12.19
C PHE A 102 -6.18 -1.10 11.60
N LEU A 103 -6.62 -2.34 11.36
CA LEU A 103 -7.98 -2.62 10.87
C LEU A 103 -9.08 -2.16 11.84
N CYS A 104 -8.85 -2.28 13.15
CA CYS A 104 -9.79 -1.76 14.15
C CYS A 104 -9.99 -0.25 14.00
N LEU A 105 -8.89 0.50 13.92
CA LEU A 105 -8.93 1.95 13.74
C LEU A 105 -9.56 2.35 12.40
N LEU A 106 -9.26 1.61 11.33
CA LEU A 106 -9.83 1.85 10.00
C LEU A 106 -11.36 1.62 10.00
N VAL A 107 -11.84 0.55 10.62
CA VAL A 107 -13.28 0.25 10.73
C VAL A 107 -14.00 1.32 11.53
N GLU A 108 -13.41 1.80 12.63
CA GLU A 108 -13.96 2.89 13.43
C GLU A 108 -13.98 4.21 12.66
N HIS A 109 -12.93 4.50 11.91
CA HIS A 109 -12.81 5.70 11.08
C HIS A 109 -13.88 5.73 9.96
N VAL A 110 -14.07 4.62 9.26
CA VAL A 110 -15.03 4.53 8.15
C VAL A 110 -16.50 4.49 8.64
N GLY A 111 -16.77 3.79 9.74
CA GLY A 111 -18.10 3.75 10.38
C GLY A 111 -19.23 3.12 9.56
N LYS A 112 -18.91 2.42 8.47
CA LYS A 112 -19.83 1.74 7.54
C LYS A 112 -19.32 0.35 7.21
N PRO A 113 -20.14 -0.52 6.58
CA PRO A 113 -19.65 -1.79 6.04
C PRO A 113 -18.48 -1.55 5.08
N LEU A 114 -17.33 -2.19 5.37
CA LEU A 114 -16.07 -1.97 4.69
C LEU A 114 -15.52 -3.26 4.08
N VAL A 115 -15.18 -3.22 2.81
CA VAL A 115 -14.36 -4.25 2.16
C VAL A 115 -12.93 -3.78 2.06
N VAL A 116 -11.99 -4.54 2.60
CA VAL A 116 -10.56 -4.26 2.49
C VAL A 116 -9.92 -5.25 1.52
N ILE A 117 -9.39 -4.72 0.42
CA ILE A 117 -8.61 -5.46 -0.56
C ILE A 117 -7.15 -5.48 -0.11
N LEU A 118 -6.54 -6.65 -0.08
CA LEU A 118 -5.15 -6.83 0.36
C LEU A 118 -4.51 -8.03 -0.34
N ASP A 119 -3.20 -8.10 -0.27
CA ASP A 119 -2.45 -9.22 -0.78
C ASP A 119 -2.57 -10.48 0.10
N ASN A 120 -1.91 -11.55 -0.31
CA ASN A 120 -1.90 -12.83 0.41
C ASN A 120 -0.75 -12.97 1.42
N ALA A 121 -0.21 -11.90 1.99
CA ALA A 121 0.86 -12.00 2.98
C ALA A 121 0.45 -12.87 4.17
N SER A 122 1.40 -13.63 4.71
CA SER A 122 1.16 -14.55 5.81
C SER A 122 0.68 -13.86 7.09
N VAL A 123 1.12 -12.62 7.31
CA VAL A 123 0.73 -11.80 8.45
C VAL A 123 -0.79 -11.55 8.48
N HIS A 124 -1.44 -11.48 7.33
CA HIS A 124 -2.88 -11.25 7.19
C HIS A 124 -3.74 -12.48 7.48
N LYS A 125 -3.09 -13.67 7.55
CA LYS A 125 -3.74 -14.99 7.71
C LYS A 125 -3.26 -15.73 8.95
N ALA A 126 -2.57 -15.07 9.85
CA ALA A 126 -2.06 -15.69 11.06
C ALA A 126 -3.22 -16.19 11.94
N LYS A 127 -3.11 -17.43 12.44
CA LYS A 127 -4.19 -18.04 13.24
C LYS A 127 -4.48 -17.27 14.53
N GLU A 128 -3.48 -16.61 15.09
CA GLU A 128 -3.60 -15.83 16.33
C GLU A 128 -4.58 -14.65 16.22
N ILE A 129 -4.76 -14.09 15.03
CA ILE A 129 -5.66 -12.95 14.81
C ILE A 129 -7.07 -13.35 14.35
N GLU A 130 -7.31 -14.63 14.05
CA GLU A 130 -8.61 -15.11 13.57
C GLU A 130 -9.79 -14.74 14.49
N PRO A 131 -9.70 -14.86 15.84
CA PRO A 131 -10.77 -14.44 16.74
C PRO A 131 -11.07 -12.95 16.64
N LEU A 132 -10.03 -12.11 16.52
CA LEU A 132 -10.18 -10.65 16.38
C LEU A 132 -10.79 -10.27 15.04
N LEU A 133 -10.38 -10.92 13.96
CA LEU A 133 -10.99 -10.73 12.64
C LEU A 133 -12.48 -11.09 12.64
N LYS A 134 -12.90 -12.15 13.35
CA LYS A 134 -14.32 -12.48 13.50
C LYS A 134 -15.12 -11.38 14.20
N VAL A 135 -14.55 -10.72 15.20
CA VAL A 135 -15.18 -9.56 15.84
C VAL A 135 -15.34 -8.40 14.86
N LEU A 136 -14.31 -8.10 14.06
CA LEU A 136 -14.37 -7.06 13.03
C LEU A 136 -15.37 -7.40 11.92
N GLN A 137 -15.46 -8.68 11.52
CA GLN A 137 -16.49 -9.14 10.59
C GLN A 137 -17.91 -8.87 11.13
N GLY A 138 -18.14 -9.08 12.43
CA GLY A 138 -19.39 -8.70 13.09
C GLY A 138 -19.69 -7.20 13.07
N LYS A 139 -18.66 -6.36 12.91
CA LYS A 139 -18.77 -4.90 12.73
C LYS A 139 -18.88 -4.47 11.25
N GLY A 140 -18.99 -5.40 10.32
CA GLY A 140 -19.15 -5.12 8.88
C GLY A 140 -17.86 -5.12 8.06
N LEU A 141 -16.70 -5.55 8.65
CA LEU A 141 -15.47 -5.70 7.88
C LEU A 141 -15.51 -6.99 7.03
N LYS A 142 -15.11 -6.88 5.77
CA LYS A 142 -14.84 -8.01 4.89
C LYS A 142 -13.45 -7.88 4.31
N LEU A 143 -12.63 -8.92 4.43
CA LEU A 143 -11.31 -8.99 3.79
C LEU A 143 -11.43 -9.70 2.44
N TYR A 144 -10.89 -9.07 1.40
CA TYR A 144 -10.79 -9.64 0.06
C TYR A 144 -9.32 -9.82 -0.33
N PHE A 145 -8.90 -11.06 -0.48
CA PHE A 145 -7.50 -11.39 -0.81
C PHE A 145 -7.30 -11.50 -2.31
N LEU A 146 -6.36 -10.70 -2.83
CA LEU A 146 -5.98 -10.71 -4.23
C LEU A 146 -5.31 -12.04 -4.62
N PRO A 147 -5.43 -12.47 -5.88
CA PRO A 147 -4.64 -13.61 -6.37
C PRO A 147 -3.15 -13.25 -6.36
N PRO A 148 -2.26 -14.25 -6.19
CA PRO A 148 -0.82 -14.04 -6.26
C PRO A 148 -0.39 -13.35 -7.56
N TYR A 149 0.66 -12.53 -7.48
CA TYR A 149 1.24 -11.81 -8.61
C TYR A 149 0.29 -10.86 -9.35
N SER A 150 -0.57 -10.16 -8.60
CA SER A 150 -1.56 -9.24 -9.14
C SER A 150 -1.53 -7.85 -8.45
N PRO A 151 -0.36 -7.21 -8.32
CA PRO A 151 -0.25 -5.90 -7.64
C PRO A 151 -1.04 -4.80 -8.37
N GLU A 152 -1.28 -4.95 -9.68
CA GLU A 152 -2.05 -3.99 -10.49
C GLU A 152 -3.50 -3.87 -10.03
N LEU A 153 -4.04 -4.89 -9.34
CA LEU A 153 -5.36 -4.85 -8.74
C LEU A 153 -5.41 -4.13 -7.40
N ASN A 154 -4.24 -3.86 -6.79
CA ASN A 154 -4.15 -3.12 -5.54
C ASN A 154 -3.75 -1.65 -5.82
N ARG A 155 -4.73 -0.76 -5.86
CA ARG A 155 -4.50 0.66 -6.22
C ARG A 155 -3.48 1.38 -5.35
N ILE A 156 -3.32 0.99 -4.09
CA ILE A 156 -2.35 1.61 -3.17
C ILE A 156 -0.89 1.35 -3.58
N GLU A 157 -0.61 0.30 -4.35
CA GLU A 157 0.72 0.04 -4.89
C GLU A 157 1.23 1.19 -5.78
N LYS A 158 0.32 1.85 -6.50
CA LYS A 158 0.64 3.04 -7.31
C LYS A 158 1.07 4.21 -6.41
N LEU A 159 0.45 4.37 -5.23
CA LEU A 159 0.87 5.35 -4.23
C LEU A 159 2.30 5.08 -3.76
N TRP A 160 2.59 3.85 -3.34
CA TRP A 160 3.93 3.48 -2.87
C TRP A 160 5.00 3.66 -3.93
N HIS A 161 4.67 3.35 -5.19
CA HIS A 161 5.56 3.59 -6.31
C HIS A 161 5.87 5.09 -6.48
N LYS A 162 4.83 5.93 -6.51
CA LYS A 162 5.01 7.38 -6.66
C LYS A 162 5.78 7.98 -5.49
N MET A 163 5.47 7.61 -4.25
CA MET A 163 6.23 8.04 -3.08
C MET A 163 7.71 7.70 -3.22
N LYS A 164 8.04 6.44 -3.54
CA LYS A 164 9.43 5.96 -3.60
C LYS A 164 10.23 6.53 -4.77
N TYR A 165 9.59 6.72 -5.92
CA TYR A 165 10.32 6.97 -7.17
C TYR A 165 10.09 8.36 -7.78
N GLU A 166 9.02 9.06 -7.40
CA GLU A 166 8.69 10.35 -7.98
C GLU A 166 8.69 11.49 -6.94
N TRP A 167 7.99 11.33 -5.82
CA TRP A 167 7.74 12.42 -4.87
C TRP A 167 8.84 12.62 -3.85
N MET A 168 9.43 11.55 -3.35
CA MET A 168 10.58 11.67 -2.44
C MET A 168 11.83 12.12 -3.22
N ALA A 169 12.49 13.19 -2.76
CA ALA A 169 13.73 13.67 -3.35
C ALA A 169 14.85 12.61 -3.30
N PHE A 170 15.73 12.58 -4.30
CA PHE A 170 16.89 11.69 -4.32
C PHE A 170 17.99 12.25 -3.43
N LYS A 171 17.96 11.93 -2.15
CA LYS A 171 18.94 12.35 -1.12
C LYS A 171 19.12 11.27 -0.06
N SER A 172 20.28 11.28 0.60
CA SER A 172 20.48 10.49 1.83
C SER A 172 19.69 11.13 2.98
N ARG A 173 19.22 10.31 3.92
CA ARG A 173 18.38 10.72 5.06
C ARG A 173 18.90 10.08 6.35
N ASP A 174 18.76 10.78 7.45
CA ASP A 174 18.68 10.16 8.78
C ASP A 174 17.24 9.72 9.08
N ALA A 175 17.00 9.17 10.26
CA ALA A 175 15.68 8.69 10.64
C ALA A 175 14.65 9.82 10.74
N GLN A 176 15.03 10.96 11.29
CA GLN A 176 14.15 12.11 11.49
C GLN A 176 13.76 12.74 10.15
N THR A 177 14.72 12.93 9.26
CA THR A 177 14.47 13.48 7.92
C THR A 177 13.63 12.51 7.08
N LEU A 178 13.86 11.19 7.21
CA LEU A 178 13.05 10.19 6.52
C LEU A 178 11.58 10.26 6.96
N GLU A 179 11.35 10.32 8.26
CA GLU A 179 10.00 10.41 8.80
C GLU A 179 9.31 11.71 8.38
N ALA A 180 10.01 12.84 8.46
CA ALA A 180 9.47 14.14 8.03
C ALA A 180 9.11 14.17 6.53
N ASP A 181 9.96 13.61 5.65
CA ASP A 181 9.70 13.56 4.21
C ASP A 181 8.50 12.63 3.90
N VAL A 182 8.34 11.52 4.62
CA VAL A 182 7.19 10.62 4.49
C VAL A 182 5.93 11.32 4.98
N ASP A 183 5.97 12.01 6.13
CA ASP A 183 4.84 12.75 6.70
C ASP A 183 4.36 13.87 5.78
N GLU A 184 5.29 14.61 5.18
CA GLU A 184 4.94 15.66 4.22
C GLU A 184 4.09 15.12 3.08
N ILE A 185 4.47 13.95 2.54
CA ILE A 185 3.73 13.34 1.43
C ILE A 185 2.38 12.81 1.89
N LEU A 186 2.35 12.07 3.00
CA LEU A 186 1.11 11.49 3.51
C LEU A 186 0.09 12.56 3.90
N THR A 187 0.53 13.64 4.54
CA THR A 187 -0.33 14.76 4.94
C THR A 187 -0.80 15.58 3.73
N GLY A 188 0.07 15.75 2.71
CA GLY A 188 -0.27 16.47 1.49
C GLY A 188 -0.99 15.62 0.43
N PHE A 189 -1.32 14.37 0.75
CA PHE A 189 -2.03 13.50 -0.20
C PHE A 189 -3.47 13.98 -0.43
N GLY A 190 -3.88 13.97 -1.70
CA GLY A 190 -5.18 14.50 -2.15
C GLY A 190 -5.15 15.97 -2.56
N GLU A 191 -4.13 16.73 -2.13
CA GLU A 191 -3.95 18.14 -2.50
C GLU A 191 -2.68 18.34 -3.32
N LYS A 192 -1.51 18.30 -2.66
CA LYS A 192 -0.19 18.46 -3.29
C LYS A 192 0.27 17.21 -4.03
N TYR A 193 -0.07 16.05 -3.51
CA TYR A 193 0.30 14.73 -4.04
C TYR A 193 -0.94 13.97 -4.46
N THR A 194 -1.13 13.78 -5.76
CA THR A 194 -2.35 13.18 -6.32
C THR A 194 -2.04 11.93 -7.14
N LEU A 195 -3.02 11.03 -7.18
CA LEU A 195 -3.01 9.83 -8.01
C LEU A 195 -4.09 9.92 -9.07
N ASP A 196 -3.69 9.75 -10.32
CA ASP A 196 -4.63 9.57 -11.42
C ASP A 196 -4.87 8.06 -11.59
N PHE A 197 -6.10 7.65 -11.41
CA PHE A 197 -6.57 6.29 -11.68
C PHE A 197 -7.28 6.30 -13.04
N CYS A 198 -6.47 6.37 -14.13
CA CYS A 198 -6.99 6.16 -15.49
C CYS A 198 -7.15 4.68 -15.78
#